data_f87c0467bbbbab9147600c7abc5f2f3f
#
_entry.id   f87c0467bbbbab9147600c7abc5f2f3f
#
_cell.length_a   1.000
_cell.length_b   1.000
_cell.length_c   1.000
_cell.angle_alpha   90.00
_cell.angle_beta   90.00
_cell.angle_gamma   90.00
#
_symmetry.space_group_name_H-M   'P 1'
#
loop_
_entity.id
_entity.type
_entity.pdbx_description
1 polymer ?
#
loop_
_entity_poly.entity_id
_entity_poly.type
_entity_poly.pdbx_seq_one_letter_code
_entity_poly.pdbx_strand_id
1 'polypeptide(L)'
;VTDLTSPAVGRDGTLDVALRPSGFSDFVGQADARANLEVFIEAAKKRGGALDHVLFVGPPGLGKTTLAQIIAKELGVGFRATSGPVIAKAGDLAALLTNLEERDVLFIDEIHRLNPAIEEVLYPAMEDFQLDLIIGEGPAARSVRIDLAKFTLVGATTRAGLLTTPLRDRFGIPVRLNFYTPQELVKIVTRGARLMGMPMAPDGALEIARRSRGTPRIAGRLLRRVIDFALVDGVSEVNSVLADKALLRLDVDARGLDQLDRRYLNTIADFYNGGPVGIETIAAALSEPRDAIEEIVEPYLLQQGFIQRTPRGRMLTAIAFQHLNKAVPQGFVGLQANLFEEEGGED
;
A
#
# COMPACT_ATOMS: atom_id res chain seq x y z
N VAL A 1 -7.87 -8.58 -33.61
CA VAL A 1 -8.32 -7.80 -32.48
C VAL A 1 -7.64 -8.42 -31.26
N THR A 2 -6.53 -7.85 -30.85
CA THR A 2 -5.71 -8.33 -29.75
C THR A 2 -6.28 -7.74 -28.45
N ASP A 3 -6.67 -8.62 -27.55
CA ASP A 3 -7.21 -8.29 -26.24
C ASP A 3 -6.10 -7.68 -25.35
N LEU A 4 -6.19 -6.37 -25.09
CA LEU A 4 -5.22 -5.58 -24.34
C LEU A 4 -5.49 -5.59 -22.82
N THR A 5 -6.36 -6.46 -22.32
CA THR A 5 -6.80 -6.50 -20.93
C THR A 5 -6.21 -7.64 -20.08
N SER A 6 -5.41 -8.52 -20.65
CA SER A 6 -4.65 -9.51 -19.87
C SER A 6 -3.32 -8.90 -19.43
N PRO A 7 -2.99 -8.85 -18.12
CA PRO A 7 -1.65 -8.50 -17.69
C PRO A 7 -0.71 -9.57 -18.29
N ALA A 8 0.17 -9.14 -19.18
CA ALA A 8 1.21 -10.00 -19.72
C ALA A 8 1.98 -10.62 -18.54
N VAL A 9 1.74 -11.92 -18.27
CA VAL A 9 2.59 -12.75 -17.41
C VAL A 9 3.84 -13.05 -18.26
N GLY A 10 4.63 -11.97 -18.47
CA GLY A 10 5.95 -12.06 -19.06
C GLY A 10 6.98 -12.37 -17.96
N ARG A 11 8.24 -12.55 -18.36
CA ARG A 11 9.39 -12.78 -17.44
C ARG A 11 9.43 -11.87 -16.22
N ASP A 12 8.85 -10.66 -16.27
CA ASP A 12 8.70 -9.73 -15.15
C ASP A 12 7.79 -10.27 -14.04
N GLY A 13 6.71 -10.98 -14.36
CA GLY A 13 5.78 -11.54 -13.35
C GLY A 13 6.39 -12.67 -12.53
N THR A 14 7.24 -13.51 -13.12
CA THR A 14 7.96 -14.60 -12.41
C THR A 14 9.04 -14.04 -11.48
N LEU A 15 9.73 -12.98 -11.89
CA LEU A 15 10.71 -12.28 -11.05
C LEU A 15 10.05 -11.55 -9.87
N ASP A 16 8.90 -10.93 -10.09
CA ASP A 16 8.14 -10.28 -9.00
C ASP A 16 7.71 -11.27 -7.93
N VAL A 17 7.31 -12.48 -8.31
CA VAL A 17 6.99 -13.57 -7.37
C VAL A 17 8.23 -14.03 -6.64
N ALA A 18 9.36 -14.21 -7.33
CA ALA A 18 10.63 -14.65 -6.72
C ALA A 18 11.22 -13.59 -5.75
N LEU A 19 10.96 -12.31 -5.99
CA LEU A 19 11.39 -11.21 -5.11
C LEU A 19 10.58 -11.12 -3.83
N ARG A 20 9.36 -11.68 -3.79
CA ARG A 20 8.52 -11.65 -2.58
C ARG A 20 9.11 -12.55 -1.49
N PRO A 21 9.09 -12.10 -0.24
CA PRO A 21 9.47 -12.95 0.88
C PRO A 21 8.49 -14.14 0.99
N SER A 22 9.05 -15.30 1.27
CA SER A 22 8.29 -16.56 1.35
C SER A 22 7.85 -16.92 2.77
N GLY A 23 8.31 -16.21 3.78
CA GLY A 23 8.00 -16.42 5.20
C GLY A 23 8.41 -15.20 6.02
N PHE A 24 8.12 -15.20 7.32
CA PHE A 24 8.48 -14.11 8.21
C PHE A 24 9.99 -13.90 8.33
N SER A 25 10.80 -14.95 8.22
CA SER A 25 12.26 -14.85 8.25
C SER A 25 12.83 -13.97 7.14
N ASP A 26 12.18 -13.96 5.99
CA ASP A 26 12.59 -13.21 4.81
C ASP A 26 11.92 -11.83 4.72
N PHE A 27 10.87 -11.62 5.51
CA PHE A 27 10.08 -10.39 5.48
C PHE A 27 10.80 -9.29 6.27
N VAL A 28 11.22 -8.24 5.59
CA VAL A 28 11.91 -7.09 6.19
C VAL A 28 10.89 -6.05 6.65
N GLY A 29 11.18 -5.40 7.77
CA GLY A 29 10.36 -4.30 8.31
C GLY A 29 9.12 -4.77 9.08
N GLN A 30 8.29 -3.81 9.47
CA GLN A 30 7.04 -4.03 10.21
C GLN A 30 7.24 -4.87 11.49
N ALA A 31 8.31 -4.61 12.25
CA ALA A 31 8.78 -5.49 13.33
C ALA A 31 7.68 -5.86 14.34
N ASP A 32 6.94 -4.86 14.84
CA ASP A 32 5.88 -5.08 15.84
C ASP A 32 4.70 -5.86 15.27
N ALA A 33 4.27 -5.50 14.05
CA ALA A 33 3.19 -6.20 13.36
C ALA A 33 3.54 -7.67 13.13
N ARG A 34 4.77 -7.92 12.72
CA ARG A 34 5.31 -9.26 12.47
C ARG A 34 5.37 -10.09 13.74
N ALA A 35 5.95 -9.55 14.83
CA ALA A 35 6.05 -10.22 16.12
C ALA A 35 4.66 -10.62 16.66
N ASN A 36 3.69 -9.72 16.57
CA ASN A 36 2.32 -10.01 16.99
C ASN A 36 1.65 -11.08 16.13
N LEU A 37 1.80 -11.02 14.80
CA LEU A 37 1.25 -12.03 13.90
C LEU A 37 1.85 -13.40 14.14
N GLU A 38 3.17 -13.50 14.39
CA GLU A 38 3.85 -14.76 14.73
C GLU A 38 3.23 -15.40 15.99
N VAL A 39 2.96 -14.60 17.04
CA VAL A 39 2.30 -15.08 18.27
C VAL A 39 0.87 -15.55 17.99
N PHE A 40 0.08 -14.79 17.24
CA PHE A 40 -1.32 -15.15 16.95
C PHE A 40 -1.42 -16.42 16.09
N ILE A 41 -0.54 -16.57 15.11
CA ILE A 41 -0.44 -17.77 14.26
C ILE A 41 -0.06 -19.00 15.09
N GLU A 42 0.94 -18.87 15.94
CA GLU A 42 1.37 -19.95 16.84
C GLU A 42 0.23 -20.37 17.78
N ALA A 43 -0.49 -19.40 18.34
CA ALA A 43 -1.64 -19.65 19.20
C ALA A 43 -2.78 -20.36 18.43
N ALA A 44 -3.09 -19.94 17.21
CA ALA A 44 -4.09 -20.57 16.35
C ALA A 44 -3.71 -22.03 16.03
N LYS A 45 -2.43 -22.28 15.70
CA LYS A 45 -1.90 -23.64 15.48
C LYS A 45 -2.10 -24.52 16.70
N LYS A 46 -1.77 -24.02 17.90
CA LYS A 46 -1.92 -24.78 19.17
C LYS A 46 -3.38 -25.08 19.49
N ARG A 47 -4.30 -24.16 19.18
CA ARG A 47 -5.74 -24.40 19.35
C ARG A 47 -6.35 -25.32 18.29
N GLY A 48 -5.65 -25.53 17.17
CA GLY A 48 -6.17 -26.30 16.04
C GLY A 48 -7.32 -25.65 15.28
N GLY A 49 -7.57 -24.34 15.51
CA GLY A 49 -8.64 -23.56 14.91
C GLY A 49 -8.16 -22.59 13.85
N ALA A 50 -9.11 -21.89 13.21
CA ALA A 50 -8.82 -20.76 12.33
C ALA A 50 -8.18 -19.60 13.13
N LEU A 51 -7.37 -18.80 12.45
CA LEU A 51 -6.88 -17.53 13.01
C LEU A 51 -8.04 -16.52 13.02
N ASP A 52 -8.08 -15.65 14.01
CA ASP A 52 -9.02 -14.53 14.02
C ASP A 52 -8.84 -13.65 12.76
N HIS A 53 -9.92 -12.99 12.32
CA HIS A 53 -9.88 -12.16 11.12
C HIS A 53 -8.89 -11.00 11.27
N VAL A 54 -8.10 -10.75 10.21
CA VAL A 54 -7.01 -9.76 10.19
C VAL A 54 -7.36 -8.60 9.27
N LEU A 55 -7.18 -7.37 9.73
CA LEU A 55 -7.32 -6.18 8.91
C LEU A 55 -5.98 -5.47 8.72
N PHE A 56 -5.45 -5.47 7.49
CA PHE A 56 -4.29 -4.68 7.13
C PHE A 56 -4.67 -3.28 6.68
N VAL A 57 -4.14 -2.28 7.37
CA VAL A 57 -4.36 -0.86 7.06
C VAL A 57 -3.03 -0.21 6.68
N GLY A 58 -2.99 0.51 5.59
CA GLY A 58 -1.80 1.29 5.22
C GLY A 58 -1.71 1.61 3.73
N PRO A 59 -0.82 2.54 3.35
CA PRO A 59 -0.59 2.94 1.97
C PRO A 59 -0.34 1.76 1.02
N PRO A 60 -0.50 1.95 -0.30
CA PRO A 60 -0.23 0.89 -1.26
C PRO A 60 1.27 0.55 -1.30
N GLY A 61 1.60 -0.71 -1.63
CA GLY A 61 2.99 -1.15 -1.83
C GLY A 61 3.78 -1.51 -0.58
N LEU A 62 3.15 -1.55 0.62
CA LEU A 62 3.80 -1.91 1.89
C LEU A 62 3.85 -3.41 2.19
N GLY A 63 3.28 -4.27 1.34
CA GLY A 63 3.35 -5.72 1.50
C GLY A 63 2.11 -6.37 2.12
N LYS A 64 0.92 -5.73 2.13
CA LYS A 64 -0.33 -6.30 2.66
C LYS A 64 -0.65 -7.68 2.09
N THR A 65 -0.65 -7.81 0.79
CA THR A 65 -0.90 -9.09 0.08
C THR A 65 0.17 -10.14 0.41
N THR A 66 1.43 -9.71 0.51
CA THR A 66 2.56 -10.60 0.86
C THR A 66 2.40 -11.14 2.28
N LEU A 67 2.05 -10.30 3.24
CA LEU A 67 1.78 -10.74 4.62
C LEU A 67 0.61 -11.71 4.69
N ALA A 68 -0.47 -11.47 3.93
CA ALA A 68 -1.60 -12.40 3.87
C ALA A 68 -1.19 -13.79 3.33
N GLN A 69 -0.33 -13.81 2.30
CA GLN A 69 0.23 -15.06 1.78
C GLN A 69 1.13 -15.76 2.79
N ILE A 70 1.95 -14.99 3.54
CA ILE A 70 2.80 -15.53 4.60
C ILE A 70 1.95 -16.15 5.71
N ILE A 71 0.87 -15.47 6.14
CA ILE A 71 -0.07 -16.01 7.14
C ILE A 71 -0.60 -17.39 6.71
N ALA A 72 -1.11 -17.52 5.50
CA ALA A 72 -1.64 -18.79 5.01
C ALA A 72 -0.55 -19.88 4.96
N LYS A 73 0.64 -19.53 4.48
CA LYS A 73 1.78 -20.45 4.42
C LYS A 73 2.22 -20.91 5.80
N GLU A 74 2.33 -19.98 6.75
CA GLU A 74 2.70 -20.30 8.13
C GLU A 74 1.64 -21.16 8.82
N LEU A 75 0.36 -20.92 8.56
CA LEU A 75 -0.73 -21.77 9.06
C LEU A 75 -0.78 -23.14 8.38
N GLY A 76 -0.15 -23.29 7.19
CA GLY A 76 -0.18 -24.52 6.40
C GLY A 76 -1.54 -24.79 5.77
N VAL A 77 -2.26 -23.73 5.32
CA VAL A 77 -3.63 -23.80 4.78
C VAL A 77 -3.71 -23.15 3.40
N GLY A 78 -4.85 -23.32 2.73
CA GLY A 78 -5.12 -22.73 1.42
C GLY A 78 -5.19 -21.20 1.48
N PHE A 79 -4.85 -20.57 0.36
CA PHE A 79 -4.89 -19.11 0.17
C PHE A 79 -5.72 -18.77 -1.05
N ARG A 80 -6.77 -17.98 -0.86
CA ARG A 80 -7.58 -17.43 -1.95
C ARG A 80 -7.54 -15.91 -1.88
N ALA A 81 -7.38 -15.26 -3.03
CA ALA A 81 -7.27 -13.81 -3.12
C ALA A 81 -8.31 -13.25 -4.08
N THR A 82 -8.92 -12.15 -3.67
CA THR A 82 -9.83 -11.34 -4.48
C THR A 82 -9.67 -9.87 -4.09
N SER A 83 -10.50 -8.99 -4.66
CA SER A 83 -10.57 -7.59 -4.27
C SER A 83 -12.01 -7.10 -4.16
N GLY A 84 -12.23 -6.05 -3.37
CA GLY A 84 -13.56 -5.46 -3.19
C GLY A 84 -14.27 -5.17 -4.52
N PRO A 85 -13.63 -4.48 -5.49
CA PRO A 85 -14.25 -4.18 -6.79
C PRO A 85 -14.63 -5.40 -7.65
N VAL A 86 -13.99 -6.54 -7.45
CA VAL A 86 -14.27 -7.78 -8.21
C VAL A 86 -15.54 -8.46 -7.69
N ILE A 87 -15.86 -8.30 -6.41
CA ILE A 87 -17.06 -8.85 -5.80
C ILE A 87 -18.23 -7.90 -6.12
N ALA A 88 -18.92 -8.15 -7.23
CA ALA A 88 -19.97 -7.25 -7.70
C ALA A 88 -21.36 -7.54 -7.07
N LYS A 89 -21.61 -8.78 -6.66
CA LYS A 89 -22.89 -9.22 -6.09
C LYS A 89 -22.70 -10.30 -5.02
N ALA A 90 -23.71 -10.50 -4.18
CA ALA A 90 -23.68 -11.47 -3.09
C ALA A 90 -23.37 -12.91 -3.54
N GLY A 91 -23.80 -13.29 -4.74
CA GLY A 91 -23.48 -14.60 -5.32
C GLY A 91 -21.99 -14.81 -5.60
N ASP A 92 -21.25 -13.75 -5.94
CA ASP A 92 -19.79 -13.84 -6.16
C ASP A 92 -19.08 -14.13 -4.83
N LEU A 93 -19.50 -13.44 -3.76
CA LEU A 93 -18.99 -13.69 -2.41
C LEU A 93 -19.36 -15.09 -1.92
N ALA A 94 -20.60 -15.52 -2.14
CA ALA A 94 -21.05 -16.85 -1.78
C ALA A 94 -20.22 -17.95 -2.45
N ALA A 95 -19.97 -17.82 -3.74
CA ALA A 95 -19.13 -18.77 -4.48
C ALA A 95 -17.70 -18.84 -3.94
N LEU A 96 -17.14 -17.71 -3.48
CA LEU A 96 -15.81 -17.69 -2.85
C LEU A 96 -15.84 -18.41 -1.49
N LEU A 97 -16.81 -18.10 -0.63
CA LEU A 97 -16.90 -18.60 0.74
C LEU A 97 -17.22 -20.10 0.80
N THR A 98 -18.14 -20.58 -0.05
CA THR A 98 -18.52 -22.01 -0.08
C THR A 98 -17.43 -22.93 -0.63
N ASN A 99 -16.44 -22.39 -1.32
CA ASN A 99 -15.30 -23.14 -1.85
C ASN A 99 -14.06 -23.09 -0.92
N LEU A 100 -14.17 -22.49 0.29
CA LEU A 100 -13.09 -22.53 1.27
C LEU A 100 -13.10 -23.84 2.03
N GLU A 101 -11.90 -24.34 2.32
CA GLU A 101 -11.70 -25.46 3.21
C GLU A 101 -11.47 -25.00 4.65
N GLU A 102 -11.45 -25.93 5.60
CA GLU A 102 -11.28 -25.61 7.02
C GLU A 102 -9.95 -24.88 7.27
N ARG A 103 -10.03 -23.72 7.91
CA ARG A 103 -8.94 -22.80 8.25
C ARG A 103 -8.30 -22.06 7.07
N ASP A 104 -8.82 -22.18 5.87
CA ASP A 104 -8.33 -21.42 4.70
C ASP A 104 -8.29 -19.92 4.96
N VAL A 105 -7.39 -19.24 4.25
CA VAL A 105 -7.27 -17.79 4.28
C VAL A 105 -7.91 -17.21 3.02
N LEU A 106 -8.95 -16.40 3.21
CA LEU A 106 -9.52 -15.54 2.16
C LEU A 106 -8.95 -14.13 2.30
N PHE A 107 -8.26 -13.66 1.28
CA PHE A 107 -7.73 -12.30 1.20
C PHE A 107 -8.61 -11.42 0.31
N ILE A 108 -9.09 -10.28 0.84
CA ILE A 108 -9.84 -9.27 0.08
C ILE A 108 -9.05 -7.97 0.09
N ASP A 109 -8.46 -7.63 -1.07
CA ASP A 109 -7.79 -6.34 -1.23
C ASP A 109 -8.82 -5.22 -1.47
N GLU A 110 -8.48 -3.98 -1.08
CA GLU A 110 -9.38 -2.81 -1.20
C GLU A 110 -10.78 -3.10 -0.61
N ILE A 111 -10.84 -3.75 0.56
CA ILE A 111 -12.10 -4.21 1.17
C ILE A 111 -13.09 -3.06 1.42
N HIS A 112 -12.61 -1.81 1.59
CA HIS A 112 -13.44 -0.61 1.73
C HIS A 112 -14.26 -0.28 0.47
N ARG A 113 -14.01 -0.96 -0.65
CA ARG A 113 -14.75 -0.81 -1.91
C ARG A 113 -15.84 -1.86 -2.09
N LEU A 114 -16.10 -2.67 -1.09
CA LEU A 114 -17.26 -3.56 -1.10
C LEU A 114 -18.57 -2.76 -1.12
N ASN A 115 -19.55 -3.27 -1.83
CA ASN A 115 -20.90 -2.71 -1.79
C ASN A 115 -21.51 -2.99 -0.41
N PRO A 116 -22.25 -2.06 0.23
CA PRO A 116 -22.90 -2.28 1.52
C PRO A 116 -23.78 -3.55 1.59
N ALA A 117 -24.49 -3.88 0.52
CA ALA A 117 -25.29 -5.12 0.46
C ALA A 117 -24.43 -6.39 0.51
N ILE A 118 -23.18 -6.32 0.07
CA ILE A 118 -22.22 -7.44 0.15
C ILE A 118 -21.61 -7.50 1.54
N GLU A 119 -21.34 -6.36 2.18
CA GLU A 119 -20.91 -6.32 3.57
C GLU A 119 -21.90 -6.99 4.51
N GLU A 120 -23.21 -6.74 4.33
CA GLU A 120 -24.28 -7.37 5.13
C GLU A 120 -24.28 -8.90 5.03
N VAL A 121 -23.94 -9.44 3.87
CA VAL A 121 -23.79 -10.90 3.67
C VAL A 121 -22.49 -11.41 4.31
N LEU A 122 -21.44 -10.58 4.36
CA LEU A 122 -20.16 -10.96 4.95
C LEU A 122 -20.19 -11.02 6.49
N TYR A 123 -21.05 -10.23 7.14
CA TYR A 123 -21.10 -10.17 8.60
C TYR A 123 -21.40 -11.54 9.26
N PRO A 124 -22.48 -12.26 8.92
CA PRO A 124 -22.74 -13.57 9.52
C PRO A 124 -21.69 -14.61 9.10
N ALA A 125 -21.09 -14.47 7.92
CA ALA A 125 -20.00 -15.33 7.50
C ALA A 125 -18.74 -15.17 8.37
N MET A 126 -18.47 -13.97 8.85
CA MET A 126 -17.34 -13.71 9.76
C MET A 126 -17.60 -14.12 11.21
N GLU A 127 -18.83 -13.92 11.70
CA GLU A 127 -19.18 -14.17 13.11
C GLU A 127 -19.54 -15.63 13.37
N ASP A 128 -20.49 -16.14 12.58
CA ASP A 128 -21.13 -17.43 12.80
C ASP A 128 -20.70 -18.52 11.81
N PHE A 129 -19.86 -18.16 10.83
CA PHE A 129 -19.51 -19.02 9.69
C PHE A 129 -20.77 -19.55 8.96
N GLN A 130 -21.72 -18.66 8.76
CA GLN A 130 -22.97 -18.93 8.08
C GLN A 130 -23.22 -17.90 6.97
N LEU A 131 -23.85 -18.34 5.91
CA LEU A 131 -24.18 -17.51 4.76
C LEU A 131 -25.68 -17.58 4.54
N ASP A 132 -26.36 -16.44 4.63
CA ASP A 132 -27.78 -16.33 4.31
C ASP A 132 -27.95 -15.79 2.89
N LEU A 133 -28.51 -16.62 1.99
CA LEU A 133 -28.76 -16.27 0.60
C LEU A 133 -30.24 -16.25 0.31
N ILE A 134 -30.69 -15.21 -0.40
CA ILE A 134 -32.06 -15.16 -0.95
C ILE A 134 -32.00 -15.76 -2.36
N ILE A 135 -32.71 -16.88 -2.56
CA ILE A 135 -32.83 -17.56 -3.85
C ILE A 135 -34.21 -17.32 -4.40
N GLY A 136 -34.29 -16.87 -5.67
CA GLY A 136 -35.53 -16.51 -6.34
C GLY A 136 -35.86 -15.03 -6.27
N GLU A 137 -36.95 -14.64 -6.93
CA GLU A 137 -37.43 -13.25 -7.00
C GLU A 137 -38.87 -13.14 -6.55
N GLY A 138 -39.27 -11.98 -6.03
CA GLY A 138 -40.64 -11.68 -5.62
C GLY A 138 -41.13 -12.51 -4.44
N PRO A 139 -42.46 -12.76 -4.34
CA PRO A 139 -43.06 -13.46 -3.19
C PRO A 139 -42.65 -14.94 -3.04
N ALA A 140 -42.03 -15.53 -4.06
CA ALA A 140 -41.51 -16.89 -4.05
C ALA A 140 -40.01 -16.98 -3.60
N ALA A 141 -39.37 -15.87 -3.29
CA ALA A 141 -38.02 -15.85 -2.79
C ALA A 141 -37.90 -16.59 -1.46
N ARG A 142 -36.88 -17.42 -1.33
CA ARG A 142 -36.60 -18.20 -0.10
C ARG A 142 -35.23 -17.86 0.41
N SER A 143 -35.12 -17.65 1.72
CA SER A 143 -33.83 -17.58 2.39
C SER A 143 -33.27 -18.98 2.60
N VAL A 144 -32.05 -19.24 2.16
CA VAL A 144 -31.32 -20.49 2.39
C VAL A 144 -30.09 -20.15 3.21
N ARG A 145 -29.94 -20.83 4.34
CA ARG A 145 -28.77 -20.74 5.20
C ARG A 145 -27.78 -21.85 4.87
N ILE A 146 -26.53 -21.49 4.66
CA ILE A 146 -25.44 -22.41 4.33
C ILE A 146 -24.39 -22.29 5.44
N ASP A 147 -24.01 -23.41 6.06
CA ASP A 147 -22.89 -23.46 6.98
C ASP A 147 -21.58 -23.45 6.18
N LEU A 148 -20.64 -22.65 6.62
CA LEU A 148 -19.31 -22.48 6.02
C LEU A 148 -18.24 -23.20 6.85
N ALA A 149 -17.19 -23.68 6.21
CA ALA A 149 -15.96 -24.06 6.89
C ALA A 149 -15.41 -22.84 7.67
N LYS A 150 -14.83 -23.06 8.85
CA LYS A 150 -14.19 -21.99 9.61
C LYS A 150 -12.98 -21.49 8.84
N PHE A 151 -12.95 -20.23 8.50
CA PHE A 151 -11.90 -19.59 7.70
C PHE A 151 -11.37 -18.34 8.38
N THR A 152 -10.24 -17.85 7.90
CA THR A 152 -9.69 -16.55 8.28
C THR A 152 -9.89 -15.55 7.14
N LEU A 153 -10.62 -14.46 7.40
CA LEU A 153 -10.66 -13.33 6.48
C LEU A 153 -9.48 -12.41 6.77
N VAL A 154 -8.70 -12.10 5.73
CA VAL A 154 -7.68 -11.06 5.76
C VAL A 154 -8.13 -9.92 4.84
N GLY A 155 -8.61 -8.85 5.43
CA GLY A 155 -8.97 -7.62 4.71
C GLY A 155 -7.76 -6.71 4.55
N ALA A 156 -7.65 -6.03 3.42
CA ALA A 156 -6.65 -4.99 3.20
C ALA A 156 -7.31 -3.70 2.74
N THR A 157 -6.87 -2.56 3.27
CA THR A 157 -7.38 -1.25 2.90
C THR A 157 -6.30 -0.18 2.92
N THR A 158 -6.40 0.77 1.99
CA THR A 158 -5.63 2.02 2.02
C THR A 158 -6.37 3.10 2.82
N ARG A 159 -7.69 2.97 2.99
CA ARG A 159 -8.59 3.97 3.55
C ARG A 159 -9.45 3.40 4.68
N ALA A 160 -8.86 3.21 5.86
CA ALA A 160 -9.59 2.66 7.01
C ALA A 160 -10.83 3.46 7.42
N GLY A 161 -10.83 4.78 7.16
CA GLY A 161 -11.97 5.65 7.44
C GLY A 161 -13.19 5.44 6.54
N LEU A 162 -13.06 4.70 5.43
CA LEU A 162 -14.17 4.33 4.55
C LEU A 162 -14.81 2.99 4.92
N LEU A 163 -14.19 2.21 5.81
CA LEU A 163 -14.80 1.00 6.33
C LEU A 163 -15.96 1.35 7.25
N THR A 164 -17.06 0.63 7.11
CA THR A 164 -18.17 0.73 8.07
C THR A 164 -17.72 0.26 9.44
N THR A 165 -18.24 0.87 10.50
CA THR A 165 -17.91 0.45 11.87
C THR A 165 -18.24 -1.02 12.10
N PRO A 166 -19.42 -1.55 11.68
CA PRO A 166 -19.73 -2.96 11.83
C PRO A 166 -18.72 -3.91 11.17
N LEU A 167 -18.23 -3.60 9.96
CA LEU A 167 -17.22 -4.43 9.31
C LEU A 167 -15.89 -4.36 10.05
N ARG A 168 -15.45 -3.16 10.43
CA ARG A 168 -14.16 -2.96 11.10
C ARG A 168 -14.09 -3.69 12.44
N ASP A 169 -15.18 -3.67 13.23
CA ASP A 169 -15.22 -4.25 14.58
C ASP A 169 -15.19 -5.79 14.57
N ARG A 170 -15.46 -6.42 13.42
CA ARG A 170 -15.37 -7.87 13.22
C ARG A 170 -13.96 -8.38 12.97
N PHE A 171 -13.00 -7.48 12.76
CA PHE A 171 -11.59 -7.86 12.66
C PHE A 171 -10.95 -7.89 14.04
N GLY A 172 -10.66 -9.09 14.55
CA GLY A 172 -10.02 -9.29 15.87
C GLY A 172 -8.55 -8.84 15.88
N ILE A 173 -7.89 -8.78 14.71
CA ILE A 173 -6.46 -8.45 14.59
C ILE A 173 -6.28 -7.28 13.63
N PRO A 174 -6.42 -6.01 14.09
CA PRO A 174 -6.10 -4.85 13.28
C PRO A 174 -4.57 -4.63 13.23
N VAL A 175 -4.01 -4.54 12.04
CA VAL A 175 -2.57 -4.34 11.80
C VAL A 175 -2.36 -3.12 10.93
N ARG A 176 -1.69 -2.11 11.46
CA ARG A 176 -1.29 -0.92 10.70
C ARG A 176 0.12 -1.11 10.16
N LEU A 177 0.29 -0.96 8.84
CA LEU A 177 1.58 -0.99 8.17
C LEU A 177 2.10 0.42 7.98
N ASN A 178 3.37 0.61 8.30
CA ASN A 178 4.07 1.87 8.20
C ASN A 178 5.02 1.89 7.00
N PHE A 179 5.40 3.09 6.55
CA PHE A 179 6.46 3.22 5.57
C PHE A 179 7.77 2.65 6.10
N TYR A 180 8.56 2.08 5.21
CA TYR A 180 9.86 1.50 5.51
C TYR A 180 10.92 2.58 5.63
N THR A 181 11.84 2.39 6.55
CA THR A 181 13.06 3.21 6.62
C THR A 181 13.98 2.92 5.43
N PRO A 182 14.87 3.86 5.05
CA PRO A 182 15.88 3.59 4.03
C PRO A 182 16.73 2.35 4.34
N GLN A 183 17.06 2.12 5.61
CA GLN A 183 17.87 0.97 6.07
C GLN A 183 17.15 -0.37 5.87
N GLU A 184 15.84 -0.42 6.08
CA GLU A 184 15.03 -1.59 5.77
C GLU A 184 14.94 -1.82 4.27
N LEU A 185 14.74 -0.75 3.48
CA LEU A 185 14.69 -0.85 2.03
C LEU A 185 16.03 -1.25 1.40
N VAL A 186 17.17 -0.86 1.98
CA VAL A 186 18.50 -1.34 1.56
C VAL A 186 18.56 -2.87 1.60
N LYS A 187 18.03 -3.49 2.65
CA LYS A 187 18.00 -4.98 2.75
C LYS A 187 17.18 -5.60 1.61
N ILE A 188 16.04 -4.98 1.27
CA ILE A 188 15.16 -5.42 0.19
C ILE A 188 15.85 -5.24 -1.17
N VAL A 189 16.47 -4.08 -1.41
CA VAL A 189 17.21 -3.78 -2.65
C VAL A 189 18.39 -4.73 -2.84
N THR A 190 19.20 -4.92 -1.80
CA THR A 190 20.38 -5.81 -1.86
C THR A 190 19.97 -7.27 -2.11
N ARG A 191 18.90 -7.75 -1.43
CA ARG A 191 18.34 -9.08 -1.69
C ARG A 191 17.83 -9.19 -3.12
N GLY A 192 17.10 -8.18 -3.60
CA GLY A 192 16.57 -8.15 -4.95
C GLY A 192 17.68 -8.18 -6.01
N ALA A 193 18.71 -7.35 -5.85
CA ALA A 193 19.87 -7.30 -6.74
C ALA A 193 20.57 -8.67 -6.84
N ARG A 194 20.78 -9.32 -5.66
CA ARG A 194 21.37 -10.67 -5.60
C ARG A 194 20.53 -11.70 -6.36
N LEU A 195 19.20 -11.67 -6.20
CA LEU A 195 18.29 -12.59 -6.90
C LEU A 195 18.27 -12.36 -8.42
N MET A 196 18.53 -11.11 -8.85
CA MET A 196 18.65 -10.74 -10.25
C MET A 196 20.08 -10.93 -10.81
N GLY A 197 21.02 -11.43 -10.00
CA GLY A 197 22.40 -11.67 -10.42
C GLY A 197 23.25 -10.41 -10.66
N MET A 198 22.83 -9.26 -10.12
CA MET A 198 23.55 -8.00 -10.28
C MET A 198 24.26 -7.62 -8.98
N PRO A 199 25.60 -7.51 -8.96
CA PRO A 199 26.35 -6.96 -7.85
C PRO A 199 25.91 -5.53 -7.51
N MET A 200 25.73 -5.26 -6.23
CA MET A 200 25.21 -4.00 -5.72
C MET A 200 26.08 -3.48 -4.60
N ALA A 201 26.73 -2.35 -4.80
CA ALA A 201 27.48 -1.69 -3.75
C ALA A 201 26.53 -1.12 -2.66
N PRO A 202 26.95 -1.06 -1.39
CA PRO A 202 26.11 -0.56 -0.30
C PRO A 202 25.58 0.86 -0.52
N ASP A 203 26.37 1.74 -1.14
CA ASP A 203 25.99 3.12 -1.47
C ASP A 203 24.98 3.17 -2.62
N GLY A 204 25.09 2.28 -3.62
CA GLY A 204 24.10 2.14 -4.69
C GLY A 204 22.75 1.64 -4.18
N ALA A 205 22.77 0.65 -3.28
CA ALA A 205 21.55 0.17 -2.62
C ALA A 205 20.89 1.27 -1.79
N LEU A 206 21.69 2.07 -1.07
CA LEU A 206 21.17 3.19 -0.26
C LEU A 206 20.55 4.28 -1.13
N GLU A 207 21.15 4.59 -2.28
CA GLU A 207 20.61 5.60 -3.20
C GLU A 207 19.26 5.20 -3.76
N ILE A 208 19.09 3.94 -4.18
CA ILE A 208 17.78 3.40 -4.61
C ILE A 208 16.79 3.43 -3.44
N ALA A 209 17.21 2.99 -2.26
CA ALA A 209 16.34 2.90 -1.09
C ALA A 209 15.81 4.28 -0.66
N ARG A 210 16.65 5.32 -0.65
CA ARG A 210 16.25 6.69 -0.29
C ARG A 210 15.18 7.25 -1.22
N ARG A 211 15.24 6.95 -2.52
CA ARG A 211 14.28 7.43 -3.52
C ARG A 211 13.06 6.51 -3.68
N SER A 212 12.98 5.44 -2.88
CA SER A 212 11.88 4.45 -2.97
C SER A 212 10.62 4.83 -2.18
N ARG A 213 10.52 6.07 -1.69
CA ARG A 213 9.31 6.61 -1.03
C ARG A 213 8.83 5.73 0.14
N GLY A 214 9.73 5.07 0.85
CA GLY A 214 9.38 4.18 1.96
C GLY A 214 8.58 2.94 1.58
N THR A 215 8.54 2.54 0.30
CA THR A 215 7.72 1.41 -0.13
C THR A 215 8.51 0.33 -0.88
N PRO A 216 8.39 -0.95 -0.47
CA PRO A 216 9.03 -2.08 -1.14
C PRO A 216 8.67 -2.20 -2.63
N ARG A 217 7.43 -1.90 -3.02
CA ARG A 217 6.98 -1.94 -4.41
C ARG A 217 7.77 -0.97 -5.29
N ILE A 218 7.96 0.27 -4.82
CA ILE A 218 8.75 1.27 -5.56
C ILE A 218 10.21 0.86 -5.57
N ALA A 219 10.77 0.40 -4.44
CA ALA A 219 12.15 -0.08 -4.37
C ALA A 219 12.44 -1.17 -5.39
N GLY A 220 11.56 -2.18 -5.50
CA GLY A 220 11.68 -3.24 -6.51
C GLY A 220 11.56 -2.74 -7.95
N ARG A 221 10.66 -1.78 -8.20
CA ARG A 221 10.51 -1.15 -9.51
C ARG A 221 11.75 -0.36 -9.91
N LEU A 222 12.25 0.49 -9.02
CA LEU A 222 13.45 1.31 -9.28
C LEU A 222 14.69 0.43 -9.44
N LEU A 223 14.86 -0.58 -8.59
CA LEU A 223 15.96 -1.54 -8.70
C LEU A 223 16.02 -2.18 -10.08
N ARG A 224 14.90 -2.68 -10.60
CA ARG A 224 14.86 -3.28 -11.94
C ARG A 224 15.30 -2.30 -13.02
N ARG A 225 14.78 -1.09 -13.00
CA ARG A 225 15.15 -0.08 -13.99
C ARG A 225 16.63 0.32 -13.89
N VAL A 226 17.18 0.44 -12.68
CA VAL A 226 18.61 0.71 -12.49
C VAL A 226 19.45 -0.44 -13.04
N ILE A 227 19.05 -1.69 -12.80
CA ILE A 227 19.73 -2.86 -13.36
C ILE A 227 19.67 -2.89 -14.90
N ASP A 228 18.53 -2.51 -15.50
CA ASP A 228 18.42 -2.42 -16.96
C ASP A 228 19.46 -1.44 -17.53
N PHE A 229 19.66 -0.26 -16.89
CA PHE A 229 20.70 0.67 -17.31
C PHE A 229 22.10 0.11 -17.10
N ALA A 230 22.35 -0.57 -15.98
CA ALA A 230 23.65 -1.18 -15.70
C ALA A 230 24.03 -2.25 -16.76
N LEU A 231 23.05 -3.06 -17.16
CA LEU A 231 23.24 -4.11 -18.19
C LEU A 231 23.55 -3.49 -19.56
N VAL A 232 22.84 -2.42 -19.94
CA VAL A 232 23.06 -1.74 -21.23
C VAL A 232 24.39 -0.99 -21.25
N ASP A 233 24.76 -0.35 -20.13
CA ASP A 233 26.03 0.36 -20.00
C ASP A 233 27.23 -0.60 -19.77
N GLY A 234 26.99 -1.93 -19.67
CA GLY A 234 28.03 -2.97 -19.49
C GLY A 234 28.75 -2.88 -18.13
N VAL A 235 28.07 -2.37 -17.09
CA VAL A 235 28.66 -2.18 -15.76
C VAL A 235 28.50 -3.44 -14.94
N SER A 236 29.57 -3.85 -14.25
CA SER A 236 29.62 -5.09 -13.46
C SER A 236 29.05 -4.95 -12.04
N GLU A 237 28.90 -3.73 -11.53
CA GLU A 237 28.41 -3.44 -10.19
C GLU A 237 27.68 -2.09 -10.17
N VAL A 238 26.55 -2.02 -9.48
CA VAL A 238 25.78 -0.79 -9.30
C VAL A 238 26.25 -0.06 -8.04
N ASN A 239 26.87 1.10 -8.21
CA ASN A 239 27.23 2.04 -7.15
C ASN A 239 26.28 3.25 -7.11
N SER A 240 26.49 4.18 -6.18
CA SER A 240 25.65 5.38 -6.02
C SER A 240 25.63 6.27 -7.26
N VAL A 241 26.76 6.43 -7.96
CA VAL A 241 26.87 7.28 -9.15
C VAL A 241 26.02 6.74 -10.30
N LEU A 242 26.09 5.43 -10.54
CA LEU A 242 25.26 4.78 -11.56
C LEU A 242 23.77 4.82 -11.19
N ALA A 243 23.48 4.53 -9.91
CA ALA A 243 22.10 4.57 -9.40
C ALA A 243 21.49 5.97 -9.55
N ASP A 244 22.21 7.03 -9.14
CA ASP A 244 21.78 8.42 -9.29
C ASP A 244 21.51 8.78 -10.76
N LYS A 245 22.48 8.51 -11.65
CA LYS A 245 22.33 8.76 -13.09
C LYS A 245 21.11 8.05 -13.68
N ALA A 246 20.89 6.79 -13.32
CA ALA A 246 19.76 6.01 -13.80
C ALA A 246 18.42 6.56 -13.26
N LEU A 247 18.36 6.91 -11.97
CA LEU A 247 17.16 7.44 -11.34
C LEU A 247 16.78 8.82 -11.87
N LEU A 248 17.75 9.69 -12.16
CA LEU A 248 17.52 10.97 -12.83
C LEU A 248 16.96 10.78 -14.25
N ARG A 249 17.44 9.78 -15.01
CA ARG A 249 16.87 9.43 -16.32
C ARG A 249 15.44 8.89 -16.24
N LEU A 250 15.04 8.34 -15.08
CA LEU A 250 13.68 7.92 -14.80
C LEU A 250 12.81 9.05 -14.24
N ASP A 251 13.33 10.27 -14.22
CA ASP A 251 12.67 11.47 -13.68
C ASP A 251 12.33 11.38 -12.20
N VAL A 252 13.13 10.63 -11.44
CA VAL A 252 13.04 10.49 -9.98
C VAL A 252 14.15 11.33 -9.35
N ASP A 253 13.79 12.36 -8.61
CA ASP A 253 14.74 13.28 -7.99
C ASP A 253 15.36 12.73 -6.69
N ALA A 254 16.27 13.50 -6.08
CA ALA A 254 17.00 13.12 -4.88
C ALA A 254 16.09 12.83 -3.64
N ARG A 255 14.87 13.34 -3.64
CA ARG A 255 13.85 13.07 -2.62
C ARG A 255 12.86 11.97 -3.01
N GLY A 256 13.06 11.31 -4.18
CA GLY A 256 12.17 10.29 -4.70
C GLY A 256 10.88 10.84 -5.29
N LEU A 257 10.79 12.13 -5.58
CA LEU A 257 9.64 12.72 -6.25
C LEU A 257 9.74 12.47 -7.76
N ASP A 258 8.65 12.01 -8.34
CA ASP A 258 8.52 11.85 -9.79
C ASP A 258 7.89 13.10 -10.45
N GLN A 259 7.63 13.02 -11.74
CA GLN A 259 7.06 14.12 -12.50
C GLN A 259 5.69 14.56 -11.97
N LEU A 260 4.84 13.61 -11.58
CA LEU A 260 3.50 13.91 -11.08
C LEU A 260 3.55 14.60 -9.73
N ASP A 261 4.42 14.16 -8.82
CA ASP A 261 4.63 14.81 -7.53
C ASP A 261 5.08 16.26 -7.71
N ARG A 262 6.08 16.49 -8.58
CA ARG A 262 6.58 17.85 -8.85
C ARG A 262 5.52 18.73 -9.54
N ARG A 263 4.73 18.17 -10.46
CA ARG A 263 3.60 18.89 -11.06
C ARG A 263 2.57 19.27 -10.00
N TYR A 264 2.25 18.36 -9.08
CA TYR A 264 1.34 18.60 -7.97
C TYR A 264 1.82 19.78 -7.11
N LEU A 265 3.06 19.75 -6.65
CA LEU A 265 3.64 20.79 -5.82
C LEU A 265 3.73 22.14 -6.59
N ASN A 266 4.18 22.13 -7.85
CA ASN A 266 4.26 23.32 -8.68
C ASN A 266 2.87 23.94 -8.94
N THR A 267 1.87 23.11 -9.19
CA THR A 267 0.49 23.59 -9.38
C THR A 267 0.00 24.41 -8.18
N ILE A 268 0.24 23.90 -6.96
CA ILE A 268 -0.16 24.62 -5.75
C ILE A 268 0.69 25.87 -5.53
N ALA A 269 2.00 25.82 -5.81
CA ALA A 269 2.90 26.93 -5.66
C ALA A 269 2.57 28.09 -6.62
N ASP A 270 2.41 27.78 -7.93
CA ASP A 270 2.35 28.79 -8.97
C ASP A 270 0.95 29.39 -9.16
N PHE A 271 -0.09 28.56 -9.04
CA PHE A 271 -1.46 29.01 -9.31
C PHE A 271 -2.24 29.37 -8.05
N TYR A 272 -1.82 28.89 -6.88
CA TYR A 272 -2.55 29.06 -5.63
C TYR A 272 -1.70 29.62 -4.48
N ASN A 273 -0.55 30.20 -4.79
CA ASN A 273 0.36 30.83 -3.80
C ASN A 273 0.67 29.93 -2.58
N GLY A 274 0.80 28.61 -2.80
CA GLY A 274 1.04 27.63 -1.74
C GLY A 274 -0.23 27.11 -1.05
N GLY A 275 -1.40 27.53 -1.46
CA GLY A 275 -2.69 27.08 -0.93
C GLY A 275 -3.33 28.04 0.09
N PRO A 276 -4.45 27.66 0.72
CA PRO A 276 -5.14 26.38 0.64
C PRO A 276 -5.92 26.15 -0.67
N VAL A 277 -5.89 24.97 -1.22
CA VAL A 277 -6.61 24.60 -2.46
C VAL A 277 -7.32 23.24 -2.30
N GLY A 278 -8.56 23.16 -2.82
CA GLY A 278 -9.37 21.94 -2.78
C GLY A 278 -8.83 20.83 -3.66
N ILE A 279 -9.05 19.57 -3.27
CA ILE A 279 -8.56 18.40 -4.03
C ILE A 279 -9.14 18.32 -5.44
N GLU A 280 -10.42 18.66 -5.61
CA GLU A 280 -11.09 18.64 -6.92
C GLU A 280 -10.45 19.65 -7.89
N THR A 281 -10.05 20.82 -7.39
CA THR A 281 -9.34 21.83 -8.16
C THR A 281 -7.97 21.36 -8.62
N ILE A 282 -7.23 20.69 -7.70
CA ILE A 282 -5.91 20.12 -8.03
C ILE A 282 -6.07 18.97 -9.04
N ALA A 283 -7.04 18.09 -8.83
CA ALA A 283 -7.35 16.97 -9.72
C ALA A 283 -7.64 17.43 -11.15
N ALA A 284 -8.49 18.46 -11.27
CA ALA A 284 -8.79 19.07 -12.57
C ALA A 284 -7.55 19.70 -13.21
N ALA A 285 -6.73 20.44 -12.45
CA ALA A 285 -5.52 21.10 -12.95
C ALA A 285 -4.45 20.09 -13.43
N LEU A 286 -4.38 18.93 -12.79
CA LEU A 286 -3.44 17.86 -13.14
C LEU A 286 -3.98 16.91 -14.20
N SER A 287 -5.29 16.94 -14.50
CA SER A 287 -6.00 15.94 -15.31
C SER A 287 -5.86 14.53 -14.76
N GLU A 288 -5.87 14.41 -13.42
CA GLU A 288 -5.74 13.14 -12.71
C GLU A 288 -7.00 12.87 -11.85
N PRO A 289 -7.42 11.61 -11.69
CA PRO A 289 -8.50 11.28 -10.78
C PRO A 289 -8.15 11.67 -9.34
N ARG A 290 -9.12 12.20 -8.61
CA ARG A 290 -8.98 12.54 -7.19
C ARG A 290 -8.39 11.39 -6.38
N ASP A 291 -8.93 10.18 -6.56
CA ASP A 291 -8.49 8.99 -5.81
C ASP A 291 -7.02 8.67 -6.06
N ALA A 292 -6.53 8.83 -7.30
CA ALA A 292 -5.12 8.62 -7.62
C ALA A 292 -4.22 9.62 -6.86
N ILE A 293 -4.64 10.89 -6.77
CA ILE A 293 -3.89 11.89 -6.01
C ILE A 293 -3.88 11.54 -4.52
N GLU A 294 -5.04 11.26 -3.93
CA GLU A 294 -5.17 10.97 -2.50
C GLU A 294 -4.48 9.66 -2.06
N GLU A 295 -4.37 8.67 -2.93
CA GLU A 295 -3.80 7.36 -2.60
C GLU A 295 -2.34 7.19 -3.00
N ILE A 296 -1.89 7.84 -4.06
CA ILE A 296 -0.55 7.62 -4.63
C ILE A 296 0.38 8.80 -4.37
N VAL A 297 -0.10 10.04 -4.58
CA VAL A 297 0.73 11.25 -4.50
C VAL A 297 0.82 11.78 -3.07
N GLU A 298 -0.31 12.14 -2.48
CA GLU A 298 -0.37 12.83 -1.19
C GLU A 298 0.23 12.05 0.00
N PRO A 299 0.10 10.72 0.13
CA PRO A 299 0.60 10.02 1.33
C PRO A 299 2.09 10.23 1.57
N TYR A 300 2.89 10.19 0.50
CA TYR A 300 4.32 10.41 0.62
C TYR A 300 4.65 11.89 0.85
N LEU A 301 3.98 12.81 0.15
CA LEU A 301 4.19 14.24 0.31
C LEU A 301 3.81 14.73 1.72
N LEU A 302 2.75 14.17 2.31
CA LEU A 302 2.35 14.42 3.70
C LEU A 302 3.40 13.90 4.69
N GLN A 303 3.86 12.66 4.48
CA GLN A 303 4.87 12.04 5.33
C GLN A 303 6.19 12.81 5.32
N GLN A 304 6.59 13.30 4.15
CA GLN A 304 7.83 14.08 4.01
C GLN A 304 7.66 15.55 4.40
N GLY A 305 6.46 15.94 4.79
CA GLY A 305 6.17 17.31 5.22
C GLY A 305 6.17 18.33 4.09
N PHE A 306 6.03 17.92 2.83
CA PHE A 306 5.90 18.86 1.69
C PHE A 306 4.54 19.56 1.68
N ILE A 307 3.50 18.89 2.12
CA ILE A 307 2.13 19.40 2.15
C ILE A 307 1.47 19.17 3.51
N GLN A 308 0.43 19.95 3.77
CA GLN A 308 -0.47 19.80 4.91
C GLN A 308 -1.91 19.78 4.44
N ARG A 309 -2.77 19.00 5.14
CA ARG A 309 -4.21 19.01 4.95
C ARG A 309 -4.85 19.93 5.99
N THR A 310 -5.61 20.91 5.54
CA THR A 310 -6.37 21.83 6.39
C THR A 310 -7.86 21.70 6.09
N PRO A 311 -8.76 22.20 6.94
CA PRO A 311 -10.20 22.22 6.65
C PRO A 311 -10.55 22.95 5.34
N ARG A 312 -9.72 23.92 4.90
CA ARG A 312 -9.90 24.68 3.66
C ARG A 312 -9.24 24.04 2.44
N GLY A 313 -8.43 23.01 2.60
CA GLY A 313 -7.75 22.32 1.49
C GLY A 313 -6.29 21.99 1.78
N ARG A 314 -5.54 21.74 0.71
CA ARG A 314 -4.11 21.39 0.75
C ARG A 314 -3.26 22.65 0.72
N MET A 315 -2.23 22.66 1.54
CA MET A 315 -1.23 23.73 1.59
C MET A 315 0.17 23.15 1.45
N LEU A 316 1.03 23.87 0.77
CA LEU A 316 2.47 23.57 0.79
C LEU A 316 3.07 23.93 2.14
N THR A 317 4.28 23.48 2.37
CA THR A 317 5.13 23.88 3.51
C THR A 317 6.36 24.63 3.01
N ALA A 318 7.13 25.23 3.90
CA ALA A 318 8.41 25.86 3.55
C ALA A 318 9.38 24.86 2.89
N ILE A 319 9.33 23.58 3.31
CA ILE A 319 10.15 22.50 2.73
C ILE A 319 9.82 22.30 1.25
N ALA A 320 8.54 22.38 0.87
CA ALA A 320 8.13 22.26 -0.52
C ALA A 320 8.67 23.42 -1.38
N PHE A 321 8.55 24.64 -0.92
CA PHE A 321 9.09 25.80 -1.62
C PHE A 321 10.62 25.73 -1.78
N GLN A 322 11.32 25.31 -0.73
CA GLN A 322 12.78 25.10 -0.78
C GLN A 322 13.15 24.03 -1.80
N HIS A 323 12.43 22.91 -1.82
CA HIS A 323 12.65 21.83 -2.78
C HIS A 323 12.42 22.25 -4.23
N LEU A 324 11.40 23.09 -4.46
CA LEU A 324 11.08 23.64 -5.77
C LEU A 324 12.00 24.81 -6.20
N ASN A 325 12.95 25.22 -5.35
CA ASN A 325 13.76 26.43 -5.52
C ASN A 325 12.91 27.70 -5.73
N LYS A 326 11.80 27.82 -4.99
CA LYS A 326 10.89 28.95 -5.04
C LYS A 326 10.90 29.73 -3.74
N ALA A 327 10.71 31.05 -3.84
CA ALA A 327 10.55 31.89 -2.66
C ALA A 327 9.23 31.59 -1.95
N VAL A 328 9.23 31.54 -0.64
CA VAL A 328 8.00 31.43 0.17
C VAL A 328 7.24 32.75 0.02
N PRO A 329 5.93 32.71 -0.35
CA PRO A 329 5.14 33.91 -0.52
C PRO A 329 5.07 34.76 0.76
N GLN A 330 5.09 36.11 0.64
CA GLN A 330 4.93 37.00 1.78
C GLN A 330 3.57 36.76 2.43
N GLY A 331 3.53 36.63 3.76
CA GLY A 331 2.30 36.31 4.50
C GLY A 331 1.90 34.84 4.49
N PHE A 332 2.77 33.96 3.99
CA PHE A 332 2.57 32.52 4.08
C PHE A 332 2.72 32.05 5.54
N VAL A 333 1.59 31.89 6.23
CA VAL A 333 1.54 31.37 7.60
C VAL A 333 1.55 29.84 7.54
N GLY A 334 2.71 29.28 7.27
CA GLY A 334 2.93 27.84 7.52
C GLY A 334 2.99 27.62 9.03
N LEU A 335 2.23 26.68 9.55
CA LEU A 335 2.14 26.33 10.99
C LEU A 335 3.50 26.01 11.67
N GLN A 336 4.60 25.98 10.94
CA GLN A 336 5.94 25.71 11.47
C GLN A 336 6.77 26.97 11.82
N ALA A 337 6.33 28.17 11.47
CA ALA A 337 7.08 29.38 11.83
C ALA A 337 6.94 29.76 13.32
N ASN A 338 5.90 29.29 14.01
CA ASN A 338 5.61 29.69 15.38
C ASN A 338 6.12 28.72 16.46
N LEU A 339 6.80 27.61 16.11
CA LEU A 339 7.31 26.68 17.10
C LEU A 339 8.78 26.94 17.53
N PHE A 340 9.46 27.91 16.89
CA PHE A 340 10.86 28.24 17.19
C PHE A 340 11.10 29.74 17.54
N GLU A 341 10.05 30.55 17.64
CA GLU A 341 10.19 31.99 17.98
C GLU A 341 9.86 32.34 19.45
N GLU A 342 9.52 31.39 20.33
CA GLU A 342 9.18 31.67 21.73
C GLU A 342 10.30 31.38 22.76
N GLU A 343 11.55 31.19 22.38
CA GLU A 343 12.68 31.11 23.31
C GLU A 343 13.80 32.12 23.01
N GLY A 344 13.45 33.37 22.84
CA GLY A 344 14.45 34.42 22.59
C GLY A 344 13.97 35.80 22.98
N GLY A 345 13.53 35.97 24.24
CA GLY A 345 13.19 37.30 24.75
C GLY A 345 12.82 37.27 26.22
N GLU A 346 13.84 37.49 27.05
CA GLU A 346 13.78 38.42 28.20
C GLU A 346 14.91 38.10 29.21
N ASP A 347 15.78 39.08 29.34
CA ASP A 347 16.78 39.50 30.35
C ASP A 347 18.06 38.67 30.54
#